data_27897d6839bf200068d27dcd5d114701
#
_entry.id   27897d6839bf200068d27dcd5d114701
#
_cell.length_a   1.000
_cell.length_b   1.000
_cell.length_c   1.000
_cell.angle_alpha   90.00
_cell.angle_beta   90.00
_cell.angle_gamma   90.00
#
_symmetry.space_group_name_H-M   'P 1'
#
loop_
_entity.id
_entity.type
_entity.pdbx_description
1 polymer ?
#
loop_
_entity_poly.entity_id
_entity_poly.type
_entity_poly.pdbx_seq_one_letter_code
_entity_poly.pdbx_strand_id
1 'polypeptide(L)'
;MSAAARDGQEGEFDDRIDPRFPVFSAATVAETLPGPLTPMTLDVQLSGLRAATRVMSLVMAPGDVLADEWGMRAIAVFSHRPYVGVSADVLAAEQLPGWSADEVRCLSLDGSHVDALFPLGRPPSTGRLLGSAAKAVVVKRAFALLRRAKADTQAYVAAATAEHLSAAQLMSKSDAELQVRIRLLRDRIHQGWRLTGLWLIDSGITAATVQRAGLHVTVSGVGALLRSDAIEAETASLAGLMQNDDRLCALALDRDLDGVTALSPSIGAAFASAVSRMGHRGPGEVELANLMFGDDPAMLLAAAGRAASDMPQPVKPAGSEAKLYERMASNARASRELAYDTTVRFTHELRMTLRELGSRFLDAELIDVAGEVFYLTCDEAITLPSDARLRIKRRRDERERFQSLRPPDVITLS
;
A
#
# COMPACT_ATOMS: atom_id res chain seq x y z
N MET A 1 -4.21 -5.01 25.38
CA MET A 1 -3.55 -6.28 25.80
C MET A 1 -2.23 -5.94 26.46
N SER A 2 -2.01 -6.37 27.68
CA SER A 2 -0.74 -6.20 28.40
C SER A 2 0.40 -6.89 27.65
N ALA A 3 1.64 -6.36 27.75
CA ALA A 3 2.84 -6.99 27.19
C ALA A 3 2.99 -8.47 27.62
N ALA A 4 2.53 -8.83 28.83
CA ALA A 4 2.53 -10.19 29.34
C ALA A 4 1.61 -11.18 28.58
N ALA A 5 0.65 -10.70 27.77
CA ALA A 5 -0.24 -11.56 27.00
C ALA A 5 0.32 -11.92 25.60
N ARG A 6 1.51 -11.41 25.25
CA ARG A 6 2.16 -11.63 23.94
C ARG A 6 3.24 -12.70 23.96
N ASP A 7 3.71 -13.12 25.14
CA ASP A 7 4.66 -14.23 25.24
C ASP A 7 4.05 -15.50 24.64
N GLY A 8 4.58 -15.95 23.51
CA GLY A 8 4.12 -17.09 22.74
C GLY A 8 3.19 -16.79 21.54
N GLN A 9 2.85 -15.51 21.28
CA GLN A 9 2.05 -15.10 20.11
C GLN A 9 2.85 -14.29 19.07
N GLU A 10 4.13 -14.00 19.33
CA GLU A 10 4.98 -13.28 18.37
C GLU A 10 5.30 -14.17 17.18
N GLY A 11 5.18 -13.60 15.96
CA GLY A 11 5.58 -14.23 14.72
C GLY A 11 7.05 -13.98 14.38
N GLU A 12 7.59 -14.79 13.46
CA GLU A 12 8.97 -14.63 12.99
C GLU A 12 9.25 -13.21 12.44
N PHE A 13 8.23 -12.57 11.88
CA PHE A 13 8.33 -11.26 11.23
C PHE A 13 7.78 -10.11 12.07
N ASP A 14 7.33 -10.38 13.30
CA ASP A 14 6.71 -9.37 14.14
C ASP A 14 7.74 -8.42 14.74
N ASP A 15 7.35 -7.15 14.84
CA ASP A 15 8.17 -6.10 15.43
C ASP A 15 8.03 -6.04 16.95
N ARG A 16 9.10 -5.59 17.59
CA ARG A 16 9.06 -5.21 19.00
C ARG A 16 8.66 -3.74 19.14
N ILE A 17 7.80 -3.47 20.11
CA ILE A 17 7.36 -2.11 20.39
C ILE A 17 8.49 -1.34 21.08
N ASP A 18 8.87 -0.20 20.48
CA ASP A 18 9.77 0.75 21.11
C ASP A 18 8.96 1.63 22.08
N PRO A 19 9.34 1.71 23.39
CA PRO A 19 8.62 2.53 24.36
C PRO A 19 8.53 4.03 24.02
N ARG A 20 9.38 4.51 23.13
CA ARG A 20 9.31 5.90 22.61
C ARG A 20 8.23 6.10 21.54
N PHE A 21 7.78 5.02 20.88
CA PHE A 21 6.76 4.99 19.84
C PHE A 21 5.74 3.89 20.15
N PRO A 22 4.99 4.02 21.24
CA PRO A 22 4.28 2.89 21.83
C PRO A 22 2.94 2.58 21.19
N VAL A 23 2.39 3.44 20.31
CA VAL A 23 1.03 3.32 19.79
C VAL A 23 1.03 3.02 18.31
N PHE A 24 0.32 1.95 17.94
CA PHE A 24 0.14 1.49 16.58
C PHE A 24 -1.35 1.23 16.29
N SER A 25 -1.80 1.49 15.05
CA SER A 25 -3.17 1.28 14.63
C SER A 25 -3.24 0.56 13.28
N ALA A 26 -4.18 -0.38 13.16
CA ALA A 26 -4.52 -1.04 11.90
C ALA A 26 -5.60 -0.28 11.10
N ALA A 27 -6.31 0.68 11.70
CA ALA A 27 -7.52 1.30 11.14
C ALA A 27 -7.36 1.78 9.69
N THR A 28 -6.22 2.41 9.35
CA THR A 28 -5.98 2.97 8.02
C THR A 28 -5.39 1.98 7.01
N VAL A 29 -5.00 0.78 7.41
CA VAL A 29 -4.35 -0.22 6.55
C VAL A 29 -5.12 -1.54 6.48
N ALA A 30 -6.01 -1.82 7.43
CA ALA A 30 -6.77 -3.06 7.50
C ALA A 30 -7.72 -3.25 6.30
N GLU A 31 -8.28 -2.16 5.75
CA GLU A 31 -9.14 -2.23 4.57
C GLU A 31 -8.36 -2.67 3.32
N THR A 32 -7.11 -2.20 3.19
CA THR A 32 -6.24 -2.53 2.04
C THR A 32 -5.57 -3.88 2.20
N LEU A 33 -5.22 -4.24 3.44
CA LEU A 33 -4.51 -5.48 3.80
C LEU A 33 -5.19 -6.17 5.00
N PRO A 34 -6.36 -6.79 4.80
CA PRO A 34 -7.23 -7.26 5.90
C PRO A 34 -6.72 -8.50 6.63
N GLY A 35 -5.77 -9.23 6.07
CA GLY A 35 -5.31 -10.51 6.61
C GLY A 35 -3.83 -10.51 7.00
N PRO A 36 -3.35 -11.62 7.60
CA PRO A 36 -1.93 -11.84 7.80
C PRO A 36 -1.26 -12.03 6.44
N LEU A 37 -0.20 -11.25 6.21
CA LEU A 37 0.57 -11.26 4.97
C LEU A 37 1.49 -12.48 4.90
N THR A 38 1.86 -12.86 3.67
CA THR A 38 2.87 -13.88 3.46
C THR A 38 4.28 -13.37 3.78
N PRO A 39 5.21 -14.23 4.17
CA PRO A 39 6.61 -13.87 4.40
C PRO A 39 7.25 -13.11 3.25
N MET A 40 7.02 -13.51 2.00
CA MET A 40 7.52 -12.81 0.82
C MET A 40 7.00 -11.37 0.75
N THR A 41 5.72 -11.16 1.03
CA THR A 41 5.11 -9.82 1.05
C THR A 41 5.68 -8.97 2.17
N LEU A 42 5.82 -9.52 3.37
CA LEU A 42 6.45 -8.84 4.51
C LEU A 42 7.88 -8.43 4.18
N ASP A 43 8.68 -9.32 3.60
CA ASP A 43 10.07 -9.04 3.23
C ASP A 43 10.16 -7.91 2.18
N VAL A 44 9.39 -7.99 1.09
CA VAL A 44 9.50 -7.05 -0.03
C VAL A 44 8.78 -5.73 0.26
N GLN A 45 7.50 -5.79 0.66
CA GLN A 45 6.67 -4.58 0.76
C GLN A 45 6.99 -3.79 2.02
N LEU A 46 7.17 -4.45 3.17
CA LEU A 46 7.44 -3.77 4.43
C LEU A 46 8.80 -3.06 4.40
N SER A 47 9.83 -3.71 3.86
CA SER A 47 11.14 -3.08 3.71
C SER A 47 11.10 -1.86 2.78
N GLY A 48 10.32 -1.95 1.68
CA GLY A 48 10.08 -0.82 0.78
C GLY A 48 9.32 0.33 1.42
N LEU A 49 8.25 0.04 2.15
CA LEU A 49 7.46 1.03 2.89
C LEU A 49 8.29 1.72 3.98
N ARG A 50 9.10 0.98 4.73
CA ARG A 50 10.04 1.55 5.72
C ARG A 50 11.11 2.43 5.07
N ALA A 51 11.61 2.04 3.90
CA ALA A 51 12.52 2.89 3.14
C ALA A 51 11.84 4.20 2.68
N ALA A 52 10.55 4.17 2.33
CA ALA A 52 9.77 5.36 2.01
C ALA A 52 9.58 6.27 3.21
N THR A 53 9.10 5.73 4.33
CA THR A 53 8.88 6.51 5.56
C THR A 53 10.16 7.09 6.12
N ARG A 54 11.29 6.37 5.98
CA ARG A 54 12.61 6.91 6.32
C ARG A 54 13.00 8.10 5.44
N VAL A 55 12.78 8.04 4.14
CA VAL A 55 13.02 9.19 3.26
C VAL A 55 12.12 10.37 3.63
N MET A 56 10.85 10.09 3.92
CA MET A 56 9.90 11.12 4.36
C MET A 56 10.38 11.78 5.66
N SER A 57 10.82 11.02 6.65
CA SER A 57 11.28 11.54 7.92
C SER A 57 12.53 12.43 7.77
N LEU A 58 13.48 12.03 6.94
CA LEU A 58 14.68 12.82 6.64
C LEU A 58 14.37 14.14 5.92
N VAL A 59 13.29 14.19 5.13
CA VAL A 59 12.79 15.43 4.52
C VAL A 59 12.14 16.34 5.54
N MET A 60 11.29 15.77 6.41
CA MET A 60 10.47 16.50 7.38
C MET A 60 11.27 16.97 8.61
N ALA A 61 12.25 16.18 9.05
CA ALA A 61 13.07 16.50 10.22
C ALA A 61 14.58 16.44 9.92
N PRO A 62 15.08 17.32 9.03
CA PRO A 62 16.48 17.30 8.64
C PRO A 62 17.41 17.65 9.81
N GLY A 63 18.36 16.75 10.10
CA GLY A 63 19.30 16.92 11.21
C GLY A 63 18.76 16.49 12.57
N ASP A 64 17.53 15.96 12.64
CA ASP A 64 17.03 15.29 13.82
C ASP A 64 17.66 13.90 13.93
N VAL A 65 18.33 13.62 15.05
CA VAL A 65 18.95 12.32 15.29
C VAL A 65 17.95 11.16 15.36
N LEU A 66 16.67 11.47 15.60
CA LEU A 66 15.59 10.50 15.65
C LEU A 66 14.85 10.32 14.31
N ALA A 67 15.18 11.15 13.29
CA ALA A 67 14.46 11.09 12.01
C ALA A 67 14.49 9.69 11.39
N ASP A 68 15.63 9.01 11.40
CA ASP A 68 15.75 7.65 10.92
C ASP A 68 14.93 6.67 11.76
N GLU A 69 14.95 6.81 13.09
CA GLU A 69 14.26 5.91 13.99
C GLU A 69 12.74 6.01 13.87
N TRP A 70 12.18 7.22 13.91
CA TRP A 70 10.73 7.34 13.81
C TRP A 70 10.22 7.06 12.39
N GLY A 71 11.00 7.34 11.35
CA GLY A 71 10.68 6.90 9.99
C GLY A 71 10.59 5.38 9.86
N MET A 72 11.47 4.64 10.55
CA MET A 72 11.41 3.17 10.60
C MET A 72 10.29 2.63 11.49
N ARG A 73 9.76 3.43 12.42
CA ARG A 73 8.66 3.07 13.34
C ARG A 73 7.29 3.51 12.84
N ALA A 74 7.23 4.19 11.69
CA ALA A 74 5.98 4.62 11.09
C ALA A 74 5.11 3.45 10.59
N ILE A 75 5.73 2.30 10.32
CA ILE A 75 5.03 1.05 9.97
C ILE A 75 5.66 -0.11 10.73
N ALA A 76 4.83 -0.87 11.44
CA ALA A 76 5.21 -2.08 12.15
C ALA A 76 4.35 -3.27 11.73
N VAL A 77 4.78 -4.48 12.09
CA VAL A 77 4.06 -5.73 11.85
C VAL A 77 3.79 -6.41 13.18
N PHE A 78 2.55 -6.85 13.37
CA PHE A 78 2.15 -7.68 14.50
C PHE A 78 1.19 -8.77 14.01
N SER A 79 1.46 -10.01 14.33
CA SER A 79 0.72 -11.18 13.83
C SER A 79 0.62 -11.19 12.30
N HIS A 80 1.73 -10.89 11.62
CA HIS A 80 1.86 -10.74 10.17
C HIS A 80 0.95 -9.68 9.53
N ARG A 81 0.40 -8.74 10.31
CA ARG A 81 -0.42 -7.62 9.81
C ARG A 81 0.31 -6.29 9.96
N PRO A 82 0.25 -5.42 8.96
CA PRO A 82 0.85 -4.10 9.05
C PRO A 82 0.01 -3.18 9.95
N TYR A 83 0.69 -2.34 10.70
CA TYR A 83 0.13 -1.30 11.55
C TYR A 83 0.85 0.01 11.30
N VAL A 84 0.12 1.11 11.29
CA VAL A 84 0.69 2.46 11.24
C VAL A 84 1.09 2.88 12.65
N GLY A 85 2.29 3.41 12.79
CA GLY A 85 2.81 3.98 14.03
C GLY A 85 2.19 5.35 14.32
N VAL A 86 1.11 5.39 15.11
CA VAL A 86 0.39 6.63 15.44
C VAL A 86 1.30 7.64 16.12
N SER A 87 2.16 7.20 17.03
CA SER A 87 3.16 8.06 17.67
C SER A 87 4.11 8.70 16.64
N ALA A 88 4.54 7.94 15.64
CA ALA A 88 5.41 8.45 14.57
C ALA A 88 4.66 9.43 13.65
N ASP A 89 3.42 9.11 13.27
CA ASP A 89 2.58 9.98 12.42
C ASP A 89 2.29 11.33 13.07
N VAL A 90 2.02 11.35 14.38
CA VAL A 90 1.81 12.60 15.13
C VAL A 90 3.08 13.45 15.14
N LEU A 91 4.26 12.85 15.33
CA LEU A 91 5.54 13.58 15.23
C LEU A 91 5.76 14.13 13.80
N ALA A 92 5.42 13.36 12.77
CA ALA A 92 5.51 13.80 11.39
C ALA A 92 4.58 14.99 11.11
N ALA A 93 3.34 14.93 11.58
CA ALA A 93 2.35 16.00 11.42
C ALA A 93 2.82 17.33 12.01
N GLU A 94 3.52 17.31 13.13
CA GLU A 94 4.08 18.52 13.76
C GLU A 94 5.14 19.22 12.92
N GLN A 95 5.83 18.49 12.03
CA GLN A 95 6.88 19.03 11.18
C GLN A 95 6.32 19.68 9.90
N LEU A 96 5.12 19.30 9.47
CA LEU A 96 4.52 19.79 8.25
C LEU A 96 3.66 21.04 8.48
N PRO A 97 3.78 22.07 7.65
CA PRO A 97 2.95 23.26 7.78
C PRO A 97 1.49 22.94 7.42
N GLY A 98 0.58 23.28 8.34
CA GLY A 98 -0.87 23.10 8.14
C GLY A 98 -1.40 21.71 8.48
N TRP A 99 -0.56 20.78 8.92
CA TRP A 99 -1.00 19.52 9.49
C TRP A 99 -1.32 19.68 10.97
N SER A 100 -2.45 19.13 11.38
CA SER A 100 -2.84 19.05 12.76
C SER A 100 -2.47 17.68 13.33
N ALA A 101 -1.68 17.67 14.38
CA ALA A 101 -1.33 16.44 15.10
C ALA A 101 -2.58 15.74 15.67
N ASP A 102 -3.58 16.53 16.08
CA ASP A 102 -4.85 15.99 16.60
C ASP A 102 -5.71 15.38 15.50
N GLU A 103 -5.78 15.99 14.30
CA GLU A 103 -6.48 15.41 13.15
C GLU A 103 -5.84 14.09 12.73
N VAL A 104 -4.49 14.04 12.62
CA VAL A 104 -3.77 12.81 12.26
C VAL A 104 -3.99 11.73 13.32
N ARG A 105 -3.96 12.09 14.61
CA ARG A 105 -4.28 11.18 15.71
C ARG A 105 -5.69 10.61 15.59
N CYS A 106 -6.70 11.46 15.38
CA CYS A 106 -8.09 11.03 15.23
C CYS A 106 -8.29 10.09 14.04
N LEU A 107 -7.71 10.42 12.89
CA LEU A 107 -7.77 9.58 11.68
C LEU A 107 -7.08 8.23 11.89
N SER A 108 -5.91 8.22 12.51
CA SER A 108 -5.14 6.99 12.71
C SER A 108 -5.76 6.07 13.76
N LEU A 109 -6.53 6.59 14.70
CA LEU A 109 -7.17 5.81 15.77
C LEU A 109 -8.61 5.41 15.46
N ASP A 110 -9.23 5.96 14.41
CA ASP A 110 -10.62 5.71 14.02
C ASP A 110 -11.60 5.73 15.21
N GLY A 111 -11.55 6.81 15.99
CA GLY A 111 -12.39 6.99 17.18
C GLY A 111 -11.97 6.19 18.43
N SER A 112 -10.94 5.35 18.35
CA SER A 112 -10.40 4.66 19.53
C SER A 112 -9.71 5.64 20.46
N HIS A 113 -9.90 5.45 21.79
CA HIS A 113 -9.26 6.27 22.80
C HIS A 113 -7.95 5.67 23.28
N VAL A 114 -6.91 6.49 23.35
CA VAL A 114 -5.60 6.14 23.90
C VAL A 114 -5.21 7.22 24.90
N ASP A 115 -4.93 6.83 26.13
CA ASP A 115 -4.63 7.77 27.24
C ASP A 115 -3.38 8.60 26.98
N ALA A 116 -2.33 7.99 26.43
CA ALA A 116 -1.11 8.71 26.09
C ALA A 116 -0.42 8.13 24.86
N LEU A 117 -0.08 8.99 23.89
CA LEU A 117 0.70 8.61 22.69
C LEU A 117 2.18 8.39 23.00
N PHE A 118 2.67 8.94 24.10
CA PHE A 118 4.06 8.90 24.54
C PHE A 118 4.11 8.72 26.06
N PRO A 119 3.84 7.52 26.60
CA PRO A 119 3.79 7.31 28.06
C PRO A 119 5.07 7.66 28.80
N LEU A 120 6.23 7.48 28.16
CA LEU A 120 7.55 7.84 28.72
C LEU A 120 7.99 9.27 28.37
N GLY A 121 7.07 10.08 27.84
CA GLY A 121 7.36 11.41 27.34
C GLY A 121 7.72 11.43 25.86
N ARG A 122 7.51 12.60 25.24
CA ARG A 122 7.76 12.79 23.82
C ARG A 122 9.27 12.68 23.53
N PRO A 123 9.68 11.95 22.46
CA PRO A 123 11.07 11.93 22.05
C PRO A 123 11.61 13.33 21.76
N PRO A 124 12.85 13.65 22.14
CA PRO A 124 13.45 14.95 21.83
C PRO A 124 13.57 15.13 20.33
N SER A 125 13.21 16.30 19.81
CA SER A 125 13.33 16.68 18.42
C SER A 125 14.07 18.01 18.31
N THR A 126 15.12 18.07 17.49
CA THR A 126 15.90 19.29 17.25
C THR A 126 15.18 20.30 16.36
N GLY A 127 14.18 19.83 15.57
CA GLY A 127 13.35 20.67 14.70
C GLY A 127 12.45 21.67 15.42
N ARG A 128 12.26 21.51 16.73
CA ARG A 128 11.41 22.37 17.56
C ARG A 128 11.92 23.78 17.80
N LEU A 129 13.23 24.00 17.71
CA LEU A 129 13.84 25.26 18.11
C LEU A 129 13.64 26.43 17.12
N LEU A 130 13.24 26.17 15.89
CA LEU A 130 13.19 27.18 14.83
C LEU A 130 11.77 27.48 14.32
N GLY A 131 10.72 26.86 14.83
CA GLY A 131 9.33 27.17 14.53
C GLY A 131 9.02 27.30 13.02
N SER A 132 8.55 28.46 12.58
CA SER A 132 8.20 28.74 11.17
C SER A 132 9.39 28.66 10.20
N ALA A 133 10.62 28.94 10.67
CA ALA A 133 11.82 28.85 9.84
C ALA A 133 12.16 27.39 9.53
N ALA A 134 12.02 26.46 10.50
CA ALA A 134 12.21 25.02 10.26
C ALA A 134 11.19 24.50 9.23
N LYS A 135 9.93 24.88 9.34
CA LYS A 135 8.88 24.52 8.37
C LYS A 135 9.17 25.05 6.96
N ALA A 136 9.74 26.24 6.84
CA ALA A 136 10.17 26.79 5.54
C ALA A 136 11.33 25.98 4.93
N VAL A 137 12.26 25.48 5.74
CA VAL A 137 13.34 24.59 5.28
C VAL A 137 12.78 23.26 4.79
N VAL A 138 11.81 22.66 5.50
CA VAL A 138 11.11 21.45 5.08
C VAL A 138 10.45 21.64 3.72
N VAL A 139 9.69 22.73 3.55
CA VAL A 139 9.03 23.08 2.28
C VAL A 139 10.05 23.24 1.15
N LYS A 140 11.14 23.99 1.37
CA LYS A 140 12.20 24.18 0.37
C LYS A 140 12.84 22.85 -0.05
N ARG A 141 13.12 21.95 0.90
CA ARG A 141 13.67 20.62 0.62
C ARG A 141 12.68 19.75 -0.15
N ALA A 142 11.42 19.73 0.28
CA ALA A 142 10.35 19.02 -0.42
C ALA A 142 10.27 19.49 -1.88
N PHE A 143 10.22 20.80 -2.14
CA PHE A 143 10.21 21.33 -3.52
C PHE A 143 11.43 20.93 -4.35
N ALA A 144 12.63 20.92 -3.76
CA ALA A 144 13.84 20.50 -4.47
C ALA A 144 13.78 19.02 -4.87
N LEU A 145 13.25 18.16 -4.01
CA LEU A 145 13.07 16.73 -4.27
C LEU A 145 11.93 16.46 -5.26
N LEU A 146 10.81 17.18 -5.14
CA LEU A 146 9.65 17.03 -6.01
C LEU A 146 9.93 17.43 -7.47
N ARG A 147 10.82 18.41 -7.70
CA ARG A 147 11.26 18.72 -9.06
C ARG A 147 11.98 17.53 -9.73
N ARG A 148 12.74 16.75 -8.96
CA ARG A 148 13.38 15.52 -9.44
C ARG A 148 12.36 14.37 -9.52
N ALA A 149 11.50 14.24 -8.51
CA ALA A 149 10.50 13.18 -8.42
C ALA A 149 9.61 13.08 -9.66
N LYS A 150 9.31 14.20 -10.33
CA LYS A 150 8.53 14.18 -11.58
C LYS A 150 9.26 13.44 -12.70
N ALA A 151 10.53 13.76 -12.94
CA ALA A 151 11.34 13.06 -13.96
C ALA A 151 11.60 11.61 -13.55
N ASP A 152 11.88 11.36 -12.27
CA ASP A 152 12.11 10.02 -11.73
C ASP A 152 10.83 9.15 -11.86
N THR A 153 9.65 9.73 -11.62
CA THR A 153 8.37 9.01 -11.81
C THR A 153 8.13 8.68 -13.28
N GLN A 154 8.42 9.59 -14.21
CA GLN A 154 8.30 9.32 -15.64
C GLN A 154 9.26 8.21 -16.09
N ALA A 155 10.51 8.24 -15.63
CA ALA A 155 11.49 7.19 -15.88
C ALA A 155 11.05 5.84 -15.28
N TYR A 156 10.43 5.87 -14.08
CA TYR A 156 9.92 4.71 -13.40
C TYR A 156 8.76 4.05 -14.17
N VAL A 157 7.84 4.85 -14.70
CA VAL A 157 6.74 4.37 -15.58
C VAL A 157 7.29 3.77 -16.87
N ALA A 158 8.28 4.43 -17.50
CA ALA A 158 8.93 3.91 -18.70
C ALA A 158 9.63 2.56 -18.42
N ALA A 159 10.28 2.43 -17.27
CA ALA A 159 10.90 1.17 -16.85
C ALA A 159 9.85 0.05 -16.67
N ALA A 160 8.69 0.34 -16.07
CA ALA A 160 7.63 -0.66 -15.90
C ALA A 160 7.13 -1.20 -17.25
N THR A 161 7.06 -0.34 -18.26
CA THR A 161 6.68 -0.76 -19.62
C THR A 161 7.79 -1.58 -20.29
N ALA A 162 9.04 -1.16 -20.16
CA ALA A 162 10.19 -1.82 -20.79
C ALA A 162 10.56 -3.17 -20.13
N GLU A 163 10.32 -3.31 -18.84
CA GLU A 163 10.67 -4.50 -18.05
C GLU A 163 9.50 -5.50 -17.95
N HIS A 164 8.33 -5.19 -18.54
CA HIS A 164 7.21 -6.13 -18.62
C HIS A 164 7.59 -7.36 -19.44
N LEU A 165 7.26 -8.55 -18.92
CA LEU A 165 7.44 -9.83 -19.62
C LEU A 165 6.11 -10.59 -19.67
N SER A 166 5.79 -11.13 -20.85
CA SER A 166 4.69 -12.08 -20.97
C SER A 166 5.01 -13.41 -20.29
N ALA A 167 4.00 -14.22 -20.00
CA ALA A 167 4.18 -15.56 -19.42
C ALA A 167 5.15 -16.43 -20.27
N ALA A 168 5.03 -16.38 -21.59
CA ALA A 168 5.92 -17.11 -22.49
C ALA A 168 7.38 -16.66 -22.40
N GLN A 169 7.60 -15.35 -22.23
CA GLN A 169 8.94 -14.81 -22.04
C GLN A 169 9.52 -15.19 -20.66
N LEU A 170 8.69 -15.23 -19.61
CA LEU A 170 9.13 -15.71 -18.28
C LEU A 170 9.52 -17.19 -18.32
N MET A 171 8.71 -18.03 -18.96
CA MET A 171 9.00 -19.46 -19.13
C MET A 171 10.30 -19.72 -19.91
N SER A 172 10.68 -18.85 -20.82
CA SER A 172 11.92 -18.97 -21.59
C SER A 172 13.20 -18.57 -20.84
N LYS A 173 13.05 -17.92 -19.65
CA LYS A 173 14.19 -17.50 -18.82
C LYS A 173 14.84 -18.68 -18.10
N SER A 174 16.16 -18.64 -17.92
CA SER A 174 16.84 -19.54 -17.00
C SER A 174 16.56 -19.17 -15.53
N ASP A 175 16.80 -20.09 -14.60
CA ASP A 175 16.63 -19.83 -13.17
C ASP A 175 17.52 -18.67 -12.69
N ALA A 176 18.75 -18.58 -13.20
CA ALA A 176 19.65 -17.47 -12.88
C ALA A 176 19.09 -16.12 -13.34
N GLU A 177 18.46 -16.06 -14.53
CA GLU A 177 17.82 -14.85 -15.02
C GLU A 177 16.59 -14.48 -14.17
N LEU A 178 15.78 -15.47 -13.74
CA LEU A 178 14.67 -15.24 -12.83
C LEU A 178 15.14 -14.73 -11.47
N GLN A 179 16.22 -15.28 -10.92
CA GLN A 179 16.79 -14.82 -9.65
C GLN A 179 17.30 -13.37 -9.73
N VAL A 180 17.97 -13.00 -10.83
CA VAL A 180 18.40 -11.62 -11.08
C VAL A 180 17.19 -10.69 -11.20
N ARG A 181 16.15 -11.14 -11.91
CA ARG A 181 14.89 -10.40 -12.09
C ARG A 181 14.17 -10.17 -10.76
N ILE A 182 14.12 -11.15 -9.87
CA ILE A 182 13.51 -11.01 -8.53
C ILE A 182 14.20 -9.90 -7.75
N ARG A 183 15.54 -9.84 -7.73
CA ARG A 183 16.28 -8.76 -7.07
C ARG A 183 15.98 -7.39 -7.70
N LEU A 184 16.00 -7.31 -9.03
CA LEU A 184 15.67 -6.08 -9.75
C LEU A 184 14.27 -5.59 -9.40
N LEU A 185 13.28 -6.46 -9.42
CA LEU A 185 11.88 -6.11 -9.14
C LEU A 185 11.67 -5.68 -7.68
N ARG A 186 12.34 -6.33 -6.71
CA ARG A 186 12.38 -5.86 -5.32
C ARG A 186 12.90 -4.43 -5.23
N ASP A 187 14.01 -4.13 -5.89
CA ASP A 187 14.60 -2.79 -5.88
C ASP A 187 13.68 -1.76 -6.57
N ARG A 188 12.97 -2.15 -7.65
CA ARG A 188 11.94 -1.33 -8.30
C ARG A 188 10.76 -1.04 -7.37
N ILE A 189 10.28 -2.02 -6.63
CA ILE A 189 9.21 -1.84 -5.64
C ILE A 189 9.65 -0.86 -4.54
N HIS A 190 10.88 -1.01 -4.02
CA HIS A 190 11.45 -0.07 -3.05
C HIS A 190 11.59 1.35 -3.61
N GLN A 191 11.99 1.49 -4.88
CA GLN A 191 12.02 2.79 -5.57
C GLN A 191 10.62 3.39 -5.66
N GLY A 192 9.62 2.59 -6.01
CA GLY A 192 8.24 3.01 -6.14
C GLY A 192 7.65 3.52 -4.83
N TRP A 193 7.84 2.80 -3.72
CA TRP A 193 7.40 3.27 -2.40
C TRP A 193 8.04 4.59 -2.00
N ARG A 194 9.34 4.80 -2.29
CA ARG A 194 10.01 6.08 -2.04
C ARG A 194 9.39 7.23 -2.85
N LEU A 195 9.07 6.98 -4.13
CA LEU A 195 8.39 7.98 -4.97
C LEU A 195 6.99 8.27 -4.46
N THR A 196 6.21 7.24 -4.10
CA THR A 196 4.87 7.39 -3.52
C THR A 196 4.92 8.21 -2.22
N GLY A 197 5.92 7.96 -1.35
CA GLY A 197 6.14 8.72 -0.13
C GLY A 197 6.47 10.21 -0.39
N LEU A 198 7.30 10.51 -1.38
CA LEU A 198 7.58 11.91 -1.76
C LEU A 198 6.32 12.62 -2.27
N TRP A 199 5.50 11.97 -3.08
CA TRP A 199 4.23 12.52 -3.54
C TRP A 199 3.18 12.63 -2.44
N LEU A 200 3.25 11.79 -1.40
CA LEU A 200 2.42 11.95 -0.21
C LEU A 200 2.78 13.22 0.56
N ILE A 201 4.07 13.57 0.68
CA ILE A 201 4.50 14.86 1.25
C ILE A 201 3.95 16.04 0.42
N ASP A 202 4.02 15.96 -0.91
CA ASP A 202 3.47 17.01 -1.80
C ASP A 202 1.95 17.16 -1.60
N SER A 203 1.24 16.07 -1.53
CA SER A 203 -0.20 16.05 -1.24
C SER A 203 -0.51 16.72 0.10
N GLY A 204 0.30 16.46 1.14
CA GLY A 204 0.15 17.06 2.46
C GLY A 204 0.41 18.58 2.45
N ILE A 205 1.47 19.06 1.79
CA ILE A 205 1.76 20.49 1.65
C ILE A 205 0.66 21.18 0.85
N THR A 206 0.15 20.54 -0.19
CA THR A 206 -0.94 21.07 -1.01
C THR A 206 -2.24 21.15 -0.21
N ALA A 207 -2.59 20.09 0.54
CA ALA A 207 -3.76 20.07 1.42
C ALA A 207 -3.72 21.22 2.44
N ALA A 208 -2.57 21.44 3.08
CA ALA A 208 -2.38 22.54 4.01
C ALA A 208 -2.59 23.93 3.37
N THR A 209 -2.18 24.08 2.11
CA THR A 209 -2.38 25.34 1.36
C THR A 209 -3.85 25.58 1.05
N VAL A 210 -4.55 24.49 0.66
CA VAL A 210 -5.99 24.51 0.34
C VAL A 210 -6.84 24.79 1.59
N GLN A 211 -6.51 24.19 2.74
CA GLN A 211 -7.18 24.47 4.02
C GLN A 211 -7.04 25.94 4.44
N ARG A 212 -5.87 26.58 4.24
CA ARG A 212 -5.68 28.00 4.50
C ARG A 212 -6.53 28.91 3.61
N ALA A 213 -6.92 28.41 2.43
CA ALA A 213 -7.86 29.09 1.54
C ALA A 213 -9.35 28.82 1.91
N GLY A 214 -9.61 28.16 3.05
CA GLY A 214 -10.97 27.90 3.54
C GLY A 214 -11.66 26.68 2.89
N LEU A 215 -10.93 25.86 2.15
CA LEU A 215 -11.45 24.64 1.53
C LEU A 215 -11.09 23.41 2.39
N HIS A 216 -12.08 22.54 2.64
CA HIS A 216 -11.83 21.30 3.39
C HIS A 216 -11.17 20.24 2.51
N VAL A 217 -9.99 19.80 2.91
CA VAL A 217 -9.27 18.67 2.30
C VAL A 217 -8.83 17.75 3.43
N THR A 218 -9.09 16.47 3.28
CA THR A 218 -8.67 15.47 4.27
C THR A 218 -7.15 15.33 4.26
N VAL A 219 -6.53 15.52 5.40
CA VAL A 219 -5.11 15.23 5.63
C VAL A 219 -4.96 13.73 5.81
N SER A 220 -3.98 13.13 5.17
CA SER A 220 -3.75 11.68 5.22
C SER A 220 -2.42 11.37 5.87
N GLY A 221 -2.40 10.48 6.86
CA GLY A 221 -1.18 9.95 7.49
C GLY A 221 -0.45 8.93 6.60
N VAL A 222 0.54 8.24 7.17
CA VAL A 222 1.37 7.23 6.47
C VAL A 222 0.54 6.08 5.89
N GLY A 223 -0.61 5.74 6.48
CA GLY A 223 -1.54 4.75 5.92
C GLY A 223 -1.99 5.04 4.48
N ALA A 224 -1.97 6.32 4.06
CA ALA A 224 -2.28 6.71 2.69
C ALA A 224 -1.23 6.24 1.65
N LEU A 225 -0.06 5.76 2.08
CA LEU A 225 0.89 5.09 1.17
C LEU A 225 0.27 3.86 0.49
N LEU A 226 -0.61 3.16 1.18
CA LEU A 226 -1.26 1.94 0.70
C LEU A 226 -2.65 2.17 0.06
N ARG A 227 -3.16 3.40 0.05
CA ARG A 227 -4.49 3.70 -0.50
C ARG A 227 -4.41 4.16 -1.94
N SER A 228 -5.35 3.68 -2.75
CA SER A 228 -5.56 4.10 -4.13
C SER A 228 -7.06 4.11 -4.42
N ASP A 229 -7.51 5.18 -5.05
CA ASP A 229 -8.92 5.34 -5.45
C ASP A 229 -9.19 4.74 -6.86
N ALA A 230 -8.14 4.19 -7.52
CA ALA A 230 -8.24 3.77 -8.92
C ALA A 230 -9.18 2.57 -9.14
N ILE A 231 -9.16 1.59 -8.23
CA ILE A 231 -10.06 0.43 -8.29
C ILE A 231 -11.50 0.88 -8.08
N GLU A 232 -11.73 1.74 -7.08
CA GLU A 232 -13.05 2.27 -6.78
C GLU A 232 -13.59 3.11 -7.93
N ALA A 233 -12.78 3.99 -8.52
CA ALA A 233 -13.15 4.80 -9.67
C ALA A 233 -13.51 3.95 -10.91
N GLU A 234 -12.71 2.92 -11.23
CA GLU A 234 -12.99 2.01 -12.33
C GLU A 234 -14.26 1.20 -12.07
N THR A 235 -14.42 0.68 -10.86
CA THR A 235 -15.62 -0.07 -10.44
C THR A 235 -16.88 0.78 -10.53
N ALA A 236 -16.83 2.04 -10.06
CA ALA A 236 -17.94 2.97 -10.18
C ALA A 236 -18.27 3.32 -11.64
N SER A 237 -17.24 3.46 -12.49
CA SER A 237 -17.43 3.68 -13.93
C SER A 237 -18.17 2.51 -14.59
N LEU A 238 -17.76 1.27 -14.30
CA LEU A 238 -18.42 0.07 -14.80
C LEU A 238 -19.84 -0.11 -14.22
N ALA A 239 -20.02 0.17 -12.93
CA ALA A 239 -21.32 0.17 -12.25
C ALA A 239 -22.31 1.13 -12.93
N GLY A 240 -21.86 2.33 -13.30
CA GLY A 240 -22.66 3.32 -14.02
C GLY A 240 -23.20 2.84 -15.37
N LEU A 241 -22.54 1.86 -16.00
CA LEU A 241 -23.03 1.25 -17.24
C LEU A 241 -24.16 0.24 -17.00
N MET A 242 -24.27 -0.30 -15.81
CA MET A 242 -25.21 -1.39 -15.46
C MET A 242 -26.35 -0.95 -14.55
N GLN A 243 -26.24 0.20 -13.87
CA GLN A 243 -27.13 0.66 -12.78
C GLN A 243 -28.64 0.71 -13.11
N ASN A 244 -29.00 0.73 -14.40
CA ASN A 244 -30.41 0.79 -14.84
C ASN A 244 -30.91 -0.54 -15.43
N ASP A 245 -30.19 -1.62 -15.25
CA ASP A 245 -30.55 -2.95 -15.75
C ASP A 245 -30.32 -4.00 -14.68
N ASP A 246 -31.43 -4.39 -14.01
CA ASP A 246 -31.42 -5.39 -12.92
C ASP A 246 -30.87 -6.75 -13.36
N ARG A 247 -31.03 -7.10 -14.65
CA ARG A 247 -30.49 -8.39 -15.17
C ARG A 247 -28.99 -8.34 -15.28
N LEU A 248 -28.43 -7.22 -15.77
CA LEU A 248 -26.98 -7.01 -15.83
C LEU A 248 -26.39 -6.99 -14.43
N CYS A 249 -27.03 -6.30 -13.49
CA CYS A 249 -26.59 -6.29 -12.08
C CYS A 249 -26.59 -7.70 -11.47
N ALA A 250 -27.66 -8.50 -11.70
CA ALA A 250 -27.72 -9.88 -11.22
C ALA A 250 -26.60 -10.75 -11.80
N LEU A 251 -26.39 -10.72 -13.12
CA LEU A 251 -25.30 -11.44 -13.80
C LEU A 251 -23.92 -11.02 -13.26
N ALA A 252 -23.74 -9.73 -12.99
CA ALA A 252 -22.49 -9.21 -12.43
C ALA A 252 -22.24 -9.74 -10.99
N LEU A 253 -23.27 -9.77 -10.15
CA LEU A 253 -23.19 -10.34 -8.80
C LEU A 253 -22.91 -11.85 -8.83
N ASP A 254 -23.49 -12.57 -9.81
CA ASP A 254 -23.28 -14.00 -10.05
C ASP A 254 -21.92 -14.30 -10.72
N ARG A 255 -21.14 -13.26 -11.05
CA ARG A 255 -19.82 -13.36 -11.69
C ARG A 255 -19.88 -13.95 -13.11
N ASP A 256 -21.01 -13.85 -13.78
CA ASP A 256 -21.27 -14.38 -15.13
C ASP A 256 -20.88 -13.34 -16.21
N LEU A 257 -19.59 -13.30 -16.54
CA LEU A 257 -19.06 -12.40 -17.56
C LEU A 257 -19.57 -12.74 -18.97
N ASP A 258 -19.77 -14.02 -19.26
CA ASP A 258 -20.28 -14.49 -20.54
C ASP A 258 -21.74 -14.06 -20.71
N GLY A 259 -22.56 -14.21 -19.67
CA GLY A 259 -23.94 -13.74 -19.64
C GLY A 259 -24.05 -12.22 -19.81
N VAL A 260 -23.19 -11.43 -19.15
CA VAL A 260 -23.12 -9.97 -19.32
C VAL A 260 -22.75 -9.63 -20.77
N THR A 261 -21.76 -10.31 -21.34
CA THR A 261 -21.29 -10.06 -22.71
C THR A 261 -22.36 -10.45 -23.75
N ALA A 262 -23.07 -11.54 -23.53
CA ALA A 262 -24.17 -11.98 -24.38
C ALA A 262 -25.38 -11.02 -24.35
N LEU A 263 -25.70 -10.49 -23.13
CA LEU A 263 -26.80 -9.55 -22.97
C LEU A 263 -26.45 -8.14 -23.47
N SER A 264 -25.23 -7.69 -23.25
CA SER A 264 -24.71 -6.39 -23.71
C SER A 264 -23.27 -6.47 -24.19
N PRO A 265 -23.01 -6.69 -25.49
CA PRO A 265 -21.65 -6.74 -26.05
C PRO A 265 -20.83 -5.47 -25.78
N SER A 266 -21.46 -4.30 -25.70
CA SER A 266 -20.78 -3.03 -25.41
C SER A 266 -20.26 -2.98 -23.97
N ILE A 267 -21.01 -3.50 -23.00
CA ILE A 267 -20.58 -3.61 -21.61
C ILE A 267 -19.49 -4.68 -21.50
N GLY A 268 -19.64 -5.84 -22.16
CA GLY A 268 -18.59 -6.84 -22.24
C GLY A 268 -17.27 -6.29 -22.77
N ALA A 269 -17.31 -5.46 -23.81
CA ALA A 269 -16.12 -4.79 -24.35
C ALA A 269 -15.52 -3.75 -23.36
N ALA A 270 -16.36 -3.02 -22.62
CA ALA A 270 -15.91 -2.11 -21.58
C ALA A 270 -15.18 -2.87 -20.46
N PHE A 271 -15.72 -4.02 -20.03
CA PHE A 271 -15.06 -4.91 -19.05
C PHE A 271 -13.73 -5.45 -19.57
N ALA A 272 -13.66 -5.95 -20.79
CA ALA A 272 -12.42 -6.43 -21.38
C ALA A 272 -11.35 -5.31 -21.42
N SER A 273 -11.76 -4.10 -21.77
CA SER A 273 -10.89 -2.91 -21.75
C SER A 273 -10.43 -2.56 -20.33
N ALA A 274 -11.33 -2.62 -19.33
CA ALA A 274 -11.01 -2.39 -17.93
C ALA A 274 -10.00 -3.43 -17.40
N VAL A 275 -10.23 -4.72 -17.69
CA VAL A 275 -9.30 -5.80 -17.32
C VAL A 275 -7.93 -5.61 -17.98
N SER A 276 -7.88 -5.18 -19.24
CA SER A 276 -6.60 -4.87 -19.91
C SER A 276 -5.82 -3.74 -19.21
N ARG A 277 -6.51 -2.72 -18.70
CA ARG A 277 -5.86 -1.61 -17.95
C ARG A 277 -5.52 -1.98 -16.51
N MET A 278 -6.41 -2.72 -15.86
CA MET A 278 -6.42 -2.97 -14.42
C MET A 278 -6.03 -4.41 -14.03
N GLY A 279 -5.61 -5.23 -14.97
CA GLY A 279 -5.33 -6.66 -14.75
C GLY A 279 -4.25 -6.92 -13.68
N HIS A 280 -3.33 -5.98 -13.50
CA HIS A 280 -2.30 -6.02 -12.44
C HIS A 280 -2.84 -5.60 -11.05
N ARG A 281 -4.06 -5.04 -10.99
CA ARG A 281 -4.74 -4.57 -9.79
C ARG A 281 -5.69 -5.63 -9.23
N GLY A 282 -6.12 -5.45 -7.98
CA GLY A 282 -7.10 -6.32 -7.34
C GLY A 282 -7.17 -6.10 -5.82
N PRO A 283 -8.09 -6.77 -5.13
CA PRO A 283 -8.18 -6.69 -3.67
C PRO A 283 -6.89 -7.14 -3.00
N GLY A 284 -6.37 -6.31 -2.08
CA GLY A 284 -5.11 -6.60 -1.42
C GLY A 284 -3.94 -6.75 -2.40
N GLU A 285 -3.86 -5.90 -3.42
CA GLU A 285 -2.94 -5.97 -4.56
C GLU A 285 -1.45 -5.97 -4.17
N VAL A 286 -1.13 -5.50 -2.97
CA VAL A 286 0.23 -5.47 -2.42
C VAL A 286 0.65 -6.84 -1.87
N GLU A 287 -0.32 -7.71 -1.49
CA GLU A 287 -0.06 -9.11 -1.10
C GLU A 287 0.31 -9.94 -2.33
N LEU A 288 1.53 -10.47 -2.35
CA LEU A 288 2.09 -11.18 -3.51
C LEU A 288 1.37 -12.50 -3.82
N ALA A 289 0.77 -13.15 -2.83
CA ALA A 289 0.05 -14.41 -3.01
C ALA A 289 -1.38 -14.23 -3.56
N ASN A 290 -1.92 -12.99 -3.56
CA ASN A 290 -3.30 -12.74 -4.01
C ASN A 290 -3.45 -12.86 -5.53
N LEU A 291 -4.69 -13.20 -5.93
CA LEU A 291 -5.12 -13.13 -7.34
C LEU A 291 -5.48 -11.68 -7.69
N MET A 292 -5.20 -11.31 -8.94
CA MET A 292 -5.52 -10.00 -9.49
C MET A 292 -6.65 -10.10 -10.53
N PHE A 293 -7.17 -8.96 -10.97
CA PHE A 293 -8.24 -8.94 -11.99
C PHE A 293 -7.82 -9.58 -13.32
N GLY A 294 -6.53 -9.62 -13.64
CA GLY A 294 -6.01 -10.38 -14.77
C GLY A 294 -6.06 -11.89 -14.58
N ASP A 295 -5.95 -12.37 -13.35
CA ASP A 295 -6.08 -13.79 -13.02
C ASP A 295 -7.55 -14.23 -12.97
N ASP A 296 -8.44 -13.34 -12.47
CA ASP A 296 -9.86 -13.59 -12.31
C ASP A 296 -10.68 -12.31 -12.60
N PRO A 297 -11.00 -12.06 -13.89
CA PRO A 297 -11.81 -10.91 -14.29
C PRO A 297 -13.18 -10.81 -13.63
N ALA A 298 -13.76 -11.94 -13.23
CA ALA A 298 -15.06 -11.99 -12.57
C ALA A 298 -15.05 -11.30 -11.19
N MET A 299 -13.87 -11.13 -10.58
CA MET A 299 -13.73 -10.33 -9.35
C MET A 299 -14.06 -8.85 -9.58
N LEU A 300 -13.60 -8.26 -10.69
CA LEU A 300 -13.90 -6.88 -11.06
C LEU A 300 -15.39 -6.73 -11.41
N LEU A 301 -15.95 -7.71 -12.12
CA LEU A 301 -17.37 -7.74 -12.47
C LEU A 301 -18.25 -7.73 -11.20
N ALA A 302 -17.98 -8.63 -10.24
CA ALA A 302 -18.70 -8.69 -8.99
C ALA A 302 -18.56 -7.40 -8.14
N ALA A 303 -17.39 -6.76 -8.17
CA ALA A 303 -17.19 -5.47 -7.51
C ALA A 303 -18.05 -4.37 -8.15
N ALA A 304 -18.11 -4.32 -9.49
CA ALA A 304 -18.95 -3.37 -10.22
C ALA A 304 -20.45 -3.64 -9.98
N GLY A 305 -20.88 -4.91 -9.91
CA GLY A 305 -22.26 -5.29 -9.60
C GLY A 305 -22.67 -4.80 -8.19
N ARG A 306 -21.83 -4.98 -7.18
CA ARG A 306 -22.08 -4.44 -5.83
C ARG A 306 -22.17 -2.91 -5.85
N ALA A 307 -21.22 -2.24 -6.50
CA ALA A 307 -21.20 -0.78 -6.60
C ALA A 307 -22.46 -0.25 -7.32
N ALA A 308 -22.98 -0.95 -8.33
CA ALA A 308 -24.22 -0.58 -9.03
C ALA A 308 -25.44 -0.64 -8.13
N SER A 309 -25.47 -1.58 -7.16
CA SER A 309 -26.55 -1.72 -6.17
C SER A 309 -26.52 -0.66 -5.07
N ASP A 310 -25.35 -0.10 -4.76
CA ASP A 310 -25.11 0.81 -3.64
C ASP A 310 -24.94 2.29 -4.06
N MET A 311 -25.08 2.63 -5.34
CA MET A 311 -24.74 3.99 -5.85
C MET A 311 -25.64 5.11 -5.25
N PRO A 312 -25.04 6.09 -4.56
CA PRO A 312 -25.73 7.31 -4.18
C PRO A 312 -25.91 8.26 -5.37
N GLN A 313 -26.97 9.10 -5.32
CA GLN A 313 -27.25 10.07 -6.38
C GLN A 313 -26.13 11.11 -6.55
N PRO A 314 -25.88 11.62 -7.76
CA PRO A 314 -24.76 12.51 -8.07
C PRO A 314 -24.82 13.85 -7.35
N VAL A 315 -23.71 14.26 -6.72
CA VAL A 315 -23.53 15.54 -6.02
C VAL A 315 -23.14 16.64 -7.02
N LYS A 316 -23.75 17.84 -6.88
CA LYS A 316 -23.49 19.00 -7.76
C LYS A 316 -22.07 19.59 -7.61
N PRO A 317 -21.44 20.05 -8.69
CA PRO A 317 -20.08 20.61 -8.65
C PRO A 317 -20.00 22.02 -8.03
N ALA A 318 -18.85 22.32 -7.38
CA ALA A 318 -18.56 23.57 -6.68
C ALA A 318 -18.10 24.72 -7.60
N GLY A 319 -18.10 25.97 -7.06
CA GLY A 319 -17.88 27.23 -7.78
C GLY A 319 -16.43 27.52 -8.24
N SER A 320 -16.20 28.65 -8.94
CA SER A 320 -15.03 28.90 -9.79
C SER A 320 -13.67 29.18 -9.10
N GLU A 321 -13.61 29.70 -7.87
CA GLU A 321 -12.34 29.91 -7.14
C GLU A 321 -11.75 28.61 -6.59
N ALA A 322 -12.61 27.65 -6.27
CA ALA A 322 -12.22 26.29 -5.90
C ALA A 322 -11.36 25.61 -6.99
N LYS A 323 -11.53 25.97 -8.27
CA LYS A 323 -10.91 25.27 -9.42
C LYS A 323 -9.38 25.27 -9.44
N LEU A 324 -8.69 26.33 -8.95
CA LEU A 324 -7.21 26.36 -8.93
C LEU A 324 -6.68 25.42 -7.85
N TYR A 325 -7.22 25.50 -6.65
CA TYR A 325 -6.83 24.66 -5.52
C TYR A 325 -7.24 23.19 -5.73
N GLU A 326 -8.40 22.95 -6.33
CA GLU A 326 -8.83 21.63 -6.77
C GLU A 326 -7.88 21.04 -7.81
N ARG A 327 -7.38 21.84 -8.77
CA ARG A 327 -6.36 21.39 -9.74
C ARG A 327 -5.03 21.05 -9.08
N MET A 328 -4.58 21.86 -8.11
CA MET A 328 -3.35 21.56 -7.37
C MET A 328 -3.46 20.26 -6.59
N ALA A 329 -4.56 20.08 -5.87
CA ALA A 329 -4.84 18.84 -5.12
C ALA A 329 -4.99 17.63 -6.06
N SER A 330 -5.68 17.81 -7.19
CA SER A 330 -5.84 16.77 -8.20
C SER A 330 -4.50 16.37 -8.84
N ASN A 331 -3.62 17.31 -9.13
CA ASN A 331 -2.30 17.02 -9.71
C ASN A 331 -1.39 16.30 -8.74
N ALA A 332 -1.38 16.68 -7.46
CA ALA A 332 -0.61 16.01 -6.42
C ALA A 332 -1.12 14.56 -6.22
N ARG A 333 -2.44 14.39 -6.18
CA ARG A 333 -3.10 13.07 -6.10
C ARG A 333 -2.75 12.23 -7.34
N ALA A 334 -2.87 12.76 -8.55
CA ALA A 334 -2.57 12.05 -9.78
C ALA A 334 -1.11 11.58 -9.86
N SER A 335 -0.15 12.40 -9.39
CA SER A 335 1.27 12.01 -9.34
C SER A 335 1.52 10.88 -8.34
N ARG A 336 0.86 10.93 -7.18
CA ARG A 336 0.91 9.86 -6.18
C ARG A 336 0.29 8.56 -6.74
N GLU A 337 -0.90 8.64 -7.33
CA GLU A 337 -1.56 7.50 -7.95
C GLU A 337 -0.72 6.87 -9.06
N LEU A 338 -0.07 7.68 -9.89
CA LEU A 338 0.80 7.19 -10.95
C LEU A 338 2.01 6.43 -10.39
N ALA A 339 2.65 6.95 -9.34
CA ALA A 339 3.76 6.27 -8.65
C ALA A 339 3.29 4.97 -7.98
N TYR A 340 2.15 5.02 -7.31
CA TYR A 340 1.53 3.85 -6.67
C TYR A 340 1.16 2.77 -7.69
N ASP A 341 0.40 3.11 -8.75
CA ASP A 341 0.01 2.17 -9.80
C ASP A 341 1.23 1.49 -10.43
N THR A 342 2.29 2.27 -10.69
CA THR A 342 3.54 1.72 -11.24
C THR A 342 4.23 0.78 -10.25
N THR A 343 4.15 1.06 -8.94
CA THR A 343 4.66 0.16 -7.89
C THR A 343 3.88 -1.16 -7.88
N VAL A 344 2.55 -1.10 -8.03
CA VAL A 344 1.70 -2.30 -8.13
C VAL A 344 1.99 -3.08 -9.42
N ARG A 345 2.31 -2.42 -10.54
CA ARG A 345 2.77 -3.10 -11.77
C ARG A 345 4.05 -3.90 -11.51
N PHE A 346 5.05 -3.32 -10.87
CA PHE A 346 6.27 -4.06 -10.50
C PHE A 346 6.00 -5.16 -9.47
N THR A 347 5.06 -4.95 -8.55
CA THR A 347 4.59 -6.01 -7.63
C THR A 347 3.96 -7.17 -8.40
N HIS A 348 3.15 -6.87 -9.43
CA HIS A 348 2.58 -7.89 -10.30
C HIS A 348 3.66 -8.64 -11.10
N GLU A 349 4.64 -7.93 -11.67
CA GLU A 349 5.78 -8.55 -12.35
C GLU A 349 6.58 -9.50 -11.44
N LEU A 350 6.78 -9.10 -10.18
CA LEU A 350 7.42 -9.95 -9.17
C LEU A 350 6.54 -11.17 -8.87
N ARG A 351 5.23 -10.99 -8.71
CA ARG A 351 4.26 -12.09 -8.51
C ARG A 351 4.34 -13.12 -9.62
N MET A 352 4.34 -12.67 -10.88
CA MET A 352 4.43 -13.58 -12.03
C MET A 352 5.79 -14.29 -12.10
N THR A 353 6.87 -13.58 -11.80
CA THR A 353 8.22 -14.17 -11.74
C THR A 353 8.35 -15.22 -10.63
N LEU A 354 7.76 -14.95 -9.46
CA LEU A 354 7.73 -15.91 -8.33
C LEU A 354 6.84 -17.13 -8.62
N ARG A 355 5.70 -16.94 -9.29
CA ARG A 355 4.85 -18.06 -9.72
C ARG A 355 5.58 -18.99 -10.68
N GLU A 356 6.30 -18.44 -11.65
CA GLU A 356 7.13 -19.23 -12.56
C GLU A 356 8.22 -19.99 -11.81
N LEU A 357 8.94 -19.32 -10.88
CA LEU A 357 9.96 -19.98 -10.07
C LEU A 357 9.36 -21.07 -9.17
N GLY A 358 8.20 -20.80 -8.57
CA GLY A 358 7.46 -21.75 -7.75
C GLY A 358 7.00 -22.98 -8.54
N SER A 359 6.58 -22.81 -9.80
CA SER A 359 6.27 -23.94 -10.69
C SER A 359 7.50 -24.82 -10.92
N ARG A 360 8.66 -24.22 -11.18
CA ARG A 360 9.92 -24.98 -11.35
C ARG A 360 10.37 -25.69 -10.09
N PHE A 361 10.19 -25.07 -8.93
CA PHE A 361 10.49 -25.71 -7.65
C PHE A 361 9.58 -26.90 -7.40
N LEU A 362 8.30 -26.82 -7.79
CA LEU A 362 7.35 -27.95 -7.74
C LEU A 362 7.79 -29.06 -8.68
N ASP A 363 8.10 -28.75 -9.95
CA ASP A 363 8.54 -29.73 -10.96
C ASP A 363 9.84 -30.44 -10.56
N ALA A 364 10.71 -29.75 -9.82
CA ALA A 364 11.94 -30.28 -9.25
C ALA A 364 11.73 -30.95 -7.88
N GLU A 365 10.48 -31.09 -7.41
CA GLU A 365 10.14 -31.68 -6.10
C GLU A 365 10.81 -30.99 -4.90
N LEU A 366 11.14 -29.69 -5.02
CA LEU A 366 11.77 -28.90 -3.96
C LEU A 366 10.75 -28.31 -2.98
N ILE A 367 9.52 -28.10 -3.44
CA ILE A 367 8.35 -27.67 -2.67
C ILE A 367 7.14 -28.54 -3.03
N ASP A 368 6.09 -28.51 -2.24
CA ASP A 368 4.92 -29.39 -2.42
C ASP A 368 3.81 -28.73 -3.26
N VAL A 369 3.73 -27.40 -3.28
CA VAL A 369 2.77 -26.61 -4.08
C VAL A 369 3.47 -25.37 -4.59
N ALA A 370 3.27 -24.99 -5.86
CA ALA A 370 3.93 -23.82 -6.49
C ALA A 370 3.75 -22.51 -5.67
N GLY A 371 2.58 -22.31 -5.05
CA GLY A 371 2.30 -21.13 -4.21
C GLY A 371 3.09 -21.09 -2.89
N GLU A 372 3.78 -22.14 -2.51
CA GLU A 372 4.62 -22.16 -1.32
C GLU A 372 5.86 -21.26 -1.44
N VAL A 373 6.23 -20.84 -2.65
CA VAL A 373 7.28 -19.84 -2.87
C VAL A 373 7.02 -18.53 -2.12
N PHE A 374 5.76 -18.16 -1.88
CA PHE A 374 5.39 -16.95 -1.13
C PHE A 374 5.63 -17.07 0.39
N TYR A 375 5.89 -18.27 0.92
CA TYR A 375 6.30 -18.49 2.32
C TYR A 375 7.81 -18.41 2.52
N LEU A 376 8.58 -18.20 1.46
CA LEU A 376 10.01 -17.86 1.51
C LEU A 376 10.18 -16.33 1.53
N THR A 377 11.32 -15.85 2.00
CA THR A 377 11.78 -14.49 1.74
C THR A 377 12.37 -14.39 0.33
N CYS A 378 12.59 -13.17 -0.14
CA CYS A 378 13.19 -12.93 -1.46
C CYS A 378 14.55 -13.62 -1.61
N ASP A 379 15.42 -13.51 -0.60
CA ASP A 379 16.74 -14.12 -0.61
C ASP A 379 16.67 -15.65 -0.49
N GLU A 380 15.72 -16.19 0.28
CA GLU A 380 15.48 -17.64 0.38
C GLU A 380 14.94 -18.22 -0.95
N ALA A 381 14.07 -17.51 -1.65
CA ALA A 381 13.58 -17.93 -2.97
C ALA A 381 14.73 -17.97 -4.01
N ILE A 382 15.73 -17.10 -3.86
CA ILE A 382 16.90 -17.05 -4.74
C ILE A 382 17.91 -18.17 -4.42
N THR A 383 18.15 -18.44 -3.13
CA THR A 383 19.21 -19.36 -2.68
C THR A 383 18.71 -20.77 -2.40
N LEU A 384 17.43 -20.94 -2.19
CA LEU A 384 16.68 -22.10 -1.77
C LEU A 384 17.42 -22.92 -0.69
N PRO A 385 17.28 -22.57 0.59
CA PRO A 385 17.98 -23.26 1.67
C PRO A 385 17.54 -24.73 1.76
N SER A 386 18.45 -25.61 2.20
CA SER A 386 18.19 -27.05 2.32
C SER A 386 17.01 -27.41 3.26
N ASP A 387 16.67 -26.51 4.19
CA ASP A 387 15.54 -26.62 5.13
C ASP A 387 14.28 -25.87 4.65
N ALA A 388 14.19 -25.46 3.37
CA ALA A 388 13.11 -24.67 2.82
C ALA A 388 11.71 -25.22 3.15
N ARG A 389 11.48 -26.53 2.98
CA ARG A 389 10.19 -27.17 3.30
C ARG A 389 9.80 -27.02 4.78
N LEU A 390 10.78 -27.10 5.69
CA LEU A 390 10.51 -26.93 7.13
C LEU A 390 10.14 -25.48 7.45
N ARG A 391 10.84 -24.50 6.83
CA ARG A 391 10.53 -23.09 6.98
C ARG A 391 9.14 -22.78 6.44
N ILE A 392 8.82 -23.24 5.23
CA ILE A 392 7.51 -23.10 4.59
C ILE A 392 6.41 -23.63 5.50
N LYS A 393 6.56 -24.89 5.96
CA LYS A 393 5.57 -25.51 6.85
C LYS A 393 5.34 -24.68 8.11
N ARG A 394 6.42 -24.31 8.83
CA ARG A 394 6.33 -23.51 10.05
C ARG A 394 5.61 -22.18 9.81
N ARG A 395 5.98 -21.45 8.74
CA ARG A 395 5.40 -20.15 8.41
C ARG A 395 3.96 -20.24 7.93
N ARG A 396 3.60 -21.33 7.24
CA ARG A 396 2.21 -21.60 6.87
C ARG A 396 1.36 -21.85 8.12
N ASP A 397 1.81 -22.74 9.01
CA ASP A 397 1.13 -23.05 10.25
C ASP A 397 0.99 -21.79 11.14
N GLU A 398 2.01 -20.93 11.16
CA GLU A 398 1.99 -19.63 11.85
C GLU A 398 0.96 -18.67 11.24
N ARG A 399 0.94 -18.53 9.90
CA ARG A 399 -0.02 -17.67 9.21
C ARG A 399 -1.46 -18.16 9.41
N GLU A 400 -1.72 -19.47 9.35
CA GLU A 400 -3.03 -20.07 9.63
C GLU A 400 -3.47 -19.78 11.07
N ARG A 401 -2.57 -19.89 12.04
CA ARG A 401 -2.83 -19.47 13.42
C ARG A 401 -3.24 -18.01 13.50
N PHE A 402 -2.53 -17.11 12.80
CA PHE A 402 -2.85 -15.69 12.79
C PHE A 402 -4.13 -15.35 12.03
N GLN A 403 -4.56 -16.17 11.06
CA GLN A 403 -5.87 -16.01 10.41
C GLN A 403 -7.03 -16.22 11.38
N SER A 404 -6.89 -17.12 12.33
CA SER A 404 -7.91 -17.37 13.36
C SER A 404 -7.94 -16.30 14.46
N LEU A 405 -6.91 -15.47 14.58
CA LEU A 405 -6.85 -14.40 15.58
C LEU A 405 -7.54 -13.14 15.08
N ARG A 406 -8.21 -12.44 15.99
CA ARG A 406 -8.68 -11.07 15.82
C ARG A 406 -7.77 -10.15 16.65
N PRO A 407 -6.67 -9.67 16.08
CA PRO A 407 -5.81 -8.74 16.81
C PRO A 407 -6.55 -7.42 17.05
N PRO A 408 -6.22 -6.68 18.12
CA PRO A 408 -6.85 -5.38 18.37
C PRO A 408 -6.49 -4.39 17.25
N ASP A 409 -7.44 -3.51 16.92
CA ASP A 409 -7.22 -2.43 15.94
C ASP A 409 -6.15 -1.44 16.40
N VAL A 410 -6.00 -1.27 17.71
CA VAL A 410 -4.98 -0.43 18.33
C VAL A 410 -4.11 -1.24 19.29
N ILE A 411 -2.81 -1.16 19.09
CA ILE A 411 -1.79 -1.80 19.92
C ILE A 411 -1.05 -0.71 20.70
N THR A 412 -0.93 -0.89 22.01
CA THR A 412 -0.19 0.01 22.89
C THR A 412 0.76 -0.78 23.78
N LEU A 413 1.90 -0.17 24.12
CA LEU A 413 2.71 -0.64 25.22
C LEU A 413 2.02 -0.20 26.53
N SER A 414 1.51 -1.16 27.28
CA SER A 414 0.93 -0.91 28.61
C SER A 414 2.01 -0.93 29.66
#